data_bb5eb3510581ee7be7ed8b15b6256872
#
_entry.id   bb5eb3510581ee7be7ed8b15b6256872
#
_cell.length_a   1.000
_cell.length_b   1.000
_cell.length_c   1.000
_cell.angle_alpha   90.00
_cell.angle_beta   90.00
_cell.angle_gamma   90.00
#
_symmetry.space_group_name_H-M   'P 1'
#
loop_
_entity.id
_entity.type
_entity.pdbx_description
1 polymer ?
#
loop_
_entity_poly.entity_id
_entity_poly.type
_entity_poly.pdbx_seq_one_letter_code
_entity_poly.pdbx_strand_id
1 'polypeptide(L)'
;MLNLFNNPGFRKYFANTSWLLGERILRMIVSLFVGIYVARYLGPERFGLLSYANSFVGLFTAIATLGLDGIVVRELVKLPRQRDKLLGTSFLLKVAGALVMWLAILIALFFTKNDVLTNTIIAIIAFGVIFQAFNVIDFNFQAEVKSKYVVHSQFVQLIFSSFIKLVLIFNKLPLIWFAAVYCLDAAILAFGLAFSYLNKHGSFKKWKWDAKIAKGLLLDSWPLMFAYMSYLIYAKIDRIMIKEMLDEYSVGIYSAAYVIYEAPLFIALMVAKSVYPILVQYYQNNKDRLFELYLELSSYMTLLSYLIVLFIFIFHEDLIQITFGNNFVESSKILVILSFGLIPMFNAFLRSSYMTISESQKIILYTTLFSSIINILLNFFMIKKYGIEGAVYATVLTQILSLSLLNVAFDKTRVLFFIQTKSLLLMGIRRKK
;
A
#
# COMPACT_ATOMS: atom_id res chain seq x y z
N MET A 1 12.94 -19.45 24.14
CA MET A 1 12.76 -18.02 23.80
C MET A 1 13.73 -17.09 24.56
N LEU A 2 13.96 -17.27 25.88
CA LEU A 2 14.84 -16.39 26.69
C LEU A 2 16.28 -16.30 26.17
N ASN A 3 16.87 -17.38 25.63
CA ASN A 3 18.25 -17.38 25.10
C ASN A 3 18.42 -16.55 23.78
N LEU A 4 17.36 -16.29 23.04
CA LEU A 4 17.42 -15.46 21.82
C LEU A 4 17.61 -13.97 22.16
N PHE A 5 17.03 -13.49 23.27
CA PHE A 5 17.18 -12.11 23.71
C PHE A 5 18.57 -11.76 24.24
N ASN A 6 19.37 -12.77 24.59
CA ASN A 6 20.78 -12.57 24.98
C ASN A 6 21.72 -12.41 23.79
N ASN A 7 21.27 -12.69 22.56
CA ASN A 7 22.08 -12.49 21.36
C ASN A 7 22.07 -11.02 20.93
N PRO A 8 23.23 -10.33 20.91
CA PRO A 8 23.31 -8.91 20.54
C PRO A 8 22.77 -8.61 19.13
N GLY A 9 22.95 -9.53 18.18
CA GLY A 9 22.40 -9.45 16.84
C GLY A 9 20.87 -9.46 16.84
N PHE A 10 20.26 -10.41 17.56
CA PHE A 10 18.81 -10.51 17.68
C PHE A 10 18.21 -9.25 18.31
N ARG A 11 18.80 -8.71 19.39
CA ARG A 11 18.35 -7.46 20.03
C ARG A 11 18.39 -6.28 19.05
N LYS A 12 19.42 -6.18 18.23
CA LYS A 12 19.55 -5.12 17.21
C LYS A 12 18.44 -5.21 16.16
N TYR A 13 18.20 -6.42 15.62
CA TYR A 13 17.11 -6.63 14.64
C TYR A 13 15.74 -6.41 15.25
N PHE A 14 15.50 -6.90 16.45
CA PHE A 14 14.25 -6.73 17.17
C PHE A 14 13.95 -5.25 17.45
N ALA A 15 14.92 -4.51 17.97
CA ALA A 15 14.77 -3.08 18.21
C ALA A 15 14.50 -2.30 16.91
N ASN A 16 15.22 -2.61 15.82
CA ASN A 16 15.02 -1.98 14.52
C ASN A 16 13.61 -2.24 13.96
N THR A 17 13.12 -3.47 14.07
CA THR A 17 11.78 -3.86 13.64
C THR A 17 10.70 -3.20 14.49
N SER A 18 10.90 -3.10 15.80
CA SER A 18 9.97 -2.46 16.73
C SER A 18 9.80 -0.96 16.44
N TRP A 19 10.89 -0.26 16.10
CA TRP A 19 10.84 1.14 15.66
C TRP A 19 10.00 1.32 14.39
N LEU A 20 10.24 0.48 13.38
CA LEU A 20 9.49 0.52 12.11
C LEU A 20 8.00 0.21 12.31
N LEU A 21 7.68 -0.77 13.17
CA LEU A 21 6.29 -1.14 13.45
C LEU A 21 5.57 -0.04 14.24
N GLY A 22 6.21 0.51 15.28
CA GLY A 22 5.64 1.59 16.09
C GLY A 22 5.36 2.83 15.26
N GLU A 23 6.30 3.24 14.40
CA GLU A 23 6.11 4.35 13.46
C GLU A 23 4.92 4.08 12.52
N ARG A 24 4.84 2.89 11.95
CA ARG A 24 3.80 2.53 10.98
C ARG A 24 2.40 2.56 11.61
N ILE A 25 2.26 2.09 12.86
CA ILE A 25 1.01 2.16 13.61
C ILE A 25 0.62 3.62 13.87
N LEU A 26 1.55 4.41 14.38
CA LEU A 26 1.30 5.81 14.69
C LEU A 26 0.94 6.60 13.43
N ARG A 27 1.69 6.41 12.34
CA ARG A 27 1.40 7.01 11.03
C ARG A 27 0.01 6.67 10.55
N MET A 28 -0.39 5.40 10.63
CA MET A 28 -1.72 4.96 10.21
C MET A 28 -2.81 5.67 11.01
N ILE A 29 -2.69 5.70 12.33
CA ILE A 29 -3.67 6.35 13.21
C ILE A 29 -3.76 7.87 12.90
N VAL A 30 -2.62 8.56 12.90
CA VAL A 30 -2.59 10.01 12.65
C VAL A 30 -3.09 10.34 11.25
N SER A 31 -2.65 9.58 10.22
CA SER A 31 -3.08 9.79 8.83
C SER A 31 -4.58 9.55 8.65
N LEU A 32 -5.14 8.55 9.34
CA LEU A 32 -6.58 8.28 9.31
C LEU A 32 -7.36 9.48 9.87
N PHE A 33 -7.04 9.93 11.09
CA PHE A 33 -7.75 11.03 11.71
C PHE A 33 -7.58 12.34 10.92
N VAL A 34 -6.35 12.72 10.56
CA VAL A 34 -6.10 13.94 9.78
C VAL A 34 -6.75 13.85 8.40
N GLY A 35 -6.73 12.67 7.76
CA GLY A 35 -7.40 12.43 6.48
C GLY A 35 -8.91 12.62 6.55
N ILE A 36 -9.54 12.14 7.63
CA ILE A 36 -10.97 12.34 7.91
C ILE A 36 -11.28 13.83 8.07
N TYR A 37 -10.49 14.58 8.85
CA TYR A 37 -10.70 16.03 9.01
C TYR A 37 -10.55 16.79 7.67
N VAL A 38 -9.56 16.43 6.86
CA VAL A 38 -9.38 17.00 5.51
C VAL A 38 -10.59 16.69 4.62
N ALA A 39 -11.08 15.45 4.62
CA ALA A 39 -12.25 15.05 3.83
C ALA A 39 -13.52 15.82 4.27
N ARG A 40 -13.77 15.95 5.58
CA ARG A 40 -14.89 16.74 6.12
C ARG A 40 -14.85 18.20 5.69
N TYR A 41 -13.65 18.80 5.71
CA TYR A 41 -13.45 20.18 5.31
C TYR A 41 -13.69 20.39 3.81
N LEU A 42 -13.15 19.50 2.98
CA LEU A 42 -13.24 19.61 1.53
C LEU A 42 -14.64 19.26 0.97
N GLY A 43 -15.39 18.42 1.66
CA GLY A 43 -16.61 17.82 1.14
C GLY A 43 -16.35 16.75 0.07
N PRO A 44 -17.40 16.00 -0.37
CA PRO A 44 -17.23 14.86 -1.27
C PRO A 44 -16.56 15.20 -2.59
N GLU A 45 -16.99 16.24 -3.27
CA GLU A 45 -16.52 16.61 -4.60
C GLU A 45 -15.01 16.95 -4.62
N ARG A 46 -14.56 17.88 -3.75
CA ARG A 46 -13.14 18.27 -3.68
C ARG A 46 -12.26 17.17 -3.13
N PHE A 47 -12.76 16.40 -2.17
CA PHE A 47 -12.06 15.21 -1.64
C PHE A 47 -11.94 14.13 -2.70
N GLY A 48 -12.99 13.96 -3.53
CA GLY A 48 -12.99 13.05 -4.67
C GLY A 48 -11.96 13.45 -5.71
N LEU A 49 -11.88 14.73 -6.05
CA LEU A 49 -10.90 15.26 -6.99
C LEU A 49 -9.46 15.02 -6.48
N LEU A 50 -9.20 15.26 -5.19
CA LEU A 50 -7.90 15.01 -4.58
C LEU A 50 -7.55 13.50 -4.58
N SER A 51 -8.54 12.65 -4.30
CA SER A 51 -8.39 11.19 -4.30
C SER A 51 -8.16 10.64 -5.71
N TYR A 52 -8.85 11.18 -6.71
CA TYR A 52 -8.63 10.89 -8.12
C TYR A 52 -7.22 11.26 -8.54
N ALA A 53 -6.78 12.50 -8.31
CA ALA A 53 -5.46 12.98 -8.69
C ALA A 53 -4.34 12.14 -8.05
N ASN A 54 -4.47 11.81 -6.76
CA ASN A 54 -3.53 10.93 -6.06
C ASN A 54 -3.53 9.51 -6.63
N SER A 55 -4.69 8.99 -7.03
CA SER A 55 -4.80 7.66 -7.65
C SER A 55 -4.21 7.66 -9.05
N PHE A 56 -4.48 8.72 -9.85
CA PHE A 56 -3.95 8.89 -11.18
C PHE A 56 -2.41 8.92 -11.17
N VAL A 57 -1.79 9.81 -10.38
CA VAL A 57 -0.33 9.85 -10.21
C VAL A 57 0.20 8.52 -9.68
N GLY A 58 -0.54 7.90 -8.75
CA GLY A 58 -0.20 6.62 -8.15
C GLY A 58 -0.02 5.49 -9.15
N LEU A 59 -0.81 5.44 -10.25
CA LEU A 59 -0.66 4.42 -11.29
C LEU A 59 0.73 4.44 -11.94
N PHE A 60 1.28 5.64 -12.12
CA PHE A 60 2.56 5.85 -12.79
C PHE A 60 3.76 5.74 -11.84
N THR A 61 3.54 5.68 -10.53
CA THR A 61 4.63 5.65 -9.53
C THR A 61 5.56 4.45 -9.69
N ALA A 62 5.06 3.32 -10.22
CA ALA A 62 5.90 2.16 -10.53
C ALA A 62 7.04 2.49 -11.50
N ILE A 63 6.79 3.42 -12.47
CA ILE A 63 7.80 3.90 -13.42
C ILE A 63 8.87 4.72 -12.69
N ALA A 64 8.49 5.56 -11.73
CA ALA A 64 9.44 6.37 -10.97
C ALA A 64 10.31 5.52 -10.04
N THR A 65 9.76 4.46 -9.44
CA THR A 65 10.49 3.58 -8.53
C THR A 65 11.34 2.55 -9.24
N LEU A 66 11.03 2.21 -10.50
CA LEU A 66 11.72 1.22 -11.34
C LEU A 66 11.81 -0.17 -10.68
N GLY A 67 11.04 -0.45 -9.63
CA GLY A 67 11.13 -1.70 -8.86
C GLY A 67 12.45 -1.92 -8.12
N LEU A 68 13.23 -0.86 -7.92
CA LEU A 68 14.60 -0.91 -7.39
C LEU A 68 14.67 -1.18 -5.88
N ASP A 69 13.60 -0.94 -5.11
CA ASP A 69 13.64 -0.83 -3.66
C ASP A 69 14.32 -2.02 -2.97
N GLY A 70 13.79 -3.23 -3.12
CA GLY A 70 14.39 -4.42 -2.50
C GLY A 70 15.73 -4.85 -3.12
N ILE A 71 15.93 -4.56 -4.42
CA ILE A 71 17.15 -4.93 -5.15
C ILE A 71 18.34 -4.12 -4.66
N VAL A 72 18.17 -2.81 -4.52
CA VAL A 72 19.24 -1.92 -4.04
C VAL A 72 19.66 -2.28 -2.63
N VAL A 73 18.70 -2.59 -1.73
CA VAL A 73 19.01 -3.08 -0.37
C VAL A 73 19.83 -4.37 -0.44
N ARG A 74 19.42 -5.34 -1.28
CA ARG A 74 20.14 -6.60 -1.48
C ARG A 74 21.58 -6.36 -1.95
N GLU A 75 21.78 -5.51 -2.95
CA GLU A 75 23.10 -5.25 -3.51
C GLU A 75 24.00 -4.46 -2.54
N LEU A 76 23.43 -3.53 -1.76
CA LEU A 76 24.17 -2.82 -0.70
C LEU A 76 24.69 -3.78 0.39
N VAL A 77 23.91 -4.82 0.74
CA VAL A 77 24.36 -5.85 1.69
C VAL A 77 25.44 -6.74 1.07
N LYS A 78 25.30 -7.12 -0.22
CA LYS A 78 26.27 -7.99 -0.90
C LYS A 78 27.59 -7.29 -1.21
N LEU A 79 27.53 -6.01 -1.60
CA LEU A 79 28.67 -5.25 -2.12
C LEU A 79 28.90 -3.95 -1.32
N PRO A 80 29.18 -4.02 -0.01
CA PRO A 80 29.28 -2.84 0.85
C PRO A 80 30.41 -1.87 0.41
N ARG A 81 31.46 -2.39 -0.24
CA ARG A 81 32.56 -1.56 -0.79
C ARG A 81 32.14 -0.71 -1.99
N GLN A 82 31.05 -1.07 -2.67
CA GLN A 82 30.52 -0.30 -3.83
C GLN A 82 29.33 0.59 -3.44
N ARG A 83 29.09 0.80 -2.15
CA ARG A 83 27.94 1.55 -1.62
C ARG A 83 27.74 2.88 -2.34
N ASP A 84 28.78 3.70 -2.46
CA ASP A 84 28.66 5.06 -3.02
C ASP A 84 28.32 5.05 -4.53
N LYS A 85 28.79 4.03 -5.26
CA LYS A 85 28.39 3.79 -6.65
C LYS A 85 26.96 3.29 -6.75
N LEU A 86 26.55 2.36 -5.90
CA LEU A 86 25.17 1.82 -5.86
C LEU A 86 24.17 2.93 -5.53
N LEU A 87 24.45 3.75 -4.51
CA LEU A 87 23.58 4.87 -4.12
C LEU A 87 23.49 5.93 -5.21
N GLY A 88 24.62 6.38 -5.75
CA GLY A 88 24.65 7.38 -6.82
C GLY A 88 23.95 6.92 -8.09
N THR A 89 24.19 5.68 -8.51
CA THR A 89 23.54 5.10 -9.68
C THR A 89 22.03 4.94 -9.47
N SER A 90 21.61 4.39 -8.32
CA SER A 90 20.18 4.21 -8.01
C SER A 90 19.45 5.55 -7.88
N PHE A 91 20.07 6.57 -7.29
CA PHE A 91 19.53 7.92 -7.21
C PHE A 91 19.25 8.49 -8.60
N LEU A 92 20.23 8.47 -9.48
CA LEU A 92 20.09 8.99 -10.85
C LEU A 92 19.07 8.18 -11.66
N LEU A 93 19.01 6.86 -11.51
CA LEU A 93 17.97 6.02 -12.11
C LEU A 93 16.57 6.41 -11.64
N LYS A 94 16.37 6.65 -10.34
CA LYS A 94 15.06 7.06 -9.79
C LYS A 94 14.69 8.48 -10.24
N VAL A 95 15.65 9.41 -10.37
CA VAL A 95 15.39 10.72 -10.97
C VAL A 95 14.97 10.58 -12.44
N ALA A 96 15.68 9.78 -13.21
CA ALA A 96 15.32 9.52 -14.62
C ALA A 96 13.94 8.84 -14.72
N GLY A 97 13.65 7.86 -13.84
CA GLY A 97 12.34 7.22 -13.75
C GLY A 97 11.22 8.19 -13.41
N ALA A 98 11.46 9.16 -12.51
CA ALA A 98 10.49 10.22 -12.19
C ALA A 98 10.24 11.16 -13.40
N LEU A 99 11.27 11.48 -14.17
CA LEU A 99 11.12 12.27 -15.40
C LEU A 99 10.33 11.50 -16.47
N VAL A 100 10.61 10.21 -16.67
CA VAL A 100 9.84 9.35 -17.59
C VAL A 100 8.38 9.23 -17.11
N MET A 101 8.14 9.08 -15.80
CA MET A 101 6.80 9.11 -15.22
C MET A 101 6.08 10.43 -15.55
N TRP A 102 6.76 11.56 -15.42
CA TRP A 102 6.21 12.87 -15.77
C TRP A 102 5.77 12.95 -17.24
N LEU A 103 6.63 12.50 -18.16
CA LEU A 103 6.28 12.44 -19.57
C LEU A 103 5.07 11.52 -19.81
N ALA A 104 5.03 10.36 -19.15
CA ALA A 104 3.91 9.44 -19.26
C ALA A 104 2.59 10.05 -18.73
N ILE A 105 2.65 10.79 -17.61
CA ILE A 105 1.48 11.52 -17.07
C ILE A 105 1.05 12.62 -18.07
N LEU A 106 1.95 13.42 -18.60
CA LEU A 106 1.62 14.45 -19.57
C LEU A 106 0.92 13.84 -20.80
N ILE A 107 1.44 12.73 -21.33
CA ILE A 107 0.79 12.02 -22.44
C ILE A 107 -0.59 11.51 -22.03
N ALA A 108 -0.74 10.92 -20.84
CA ALA A 108 -2.01 10.39 -20.36
C ALA A 108 -3.07 11.49 -20.19
N LEU A 109 -2.69 12.70 -19.78
CA LEU A 109 -3.59 13.83 -19.60
C LEU A 109 -4.27 14.25 -20.92
N PHE A 110 -3.64 14.03 -22.09
CA PHE A 110 -4.29 14.29 -23.39
C PHE A 110 -5.49 13.38 -23.67
N PHE A 111 -5.55 12.23 -23.00
CA PHE A 111 -6.64 11.26 -23.16
C PHE A 111 -7.75 11.41 -22.09
N THR A 112 -7.59 12.35 -21.14
CA THR A 112 -8.58 12.63 -20.09
C THR A 112 -9.37 13.89 -20.41
N LYS A 113 -10.60 13.97 -19.88
CA LYS A 113 -11.45 15.16 -19.98
C LYS A 113 -11.37 16.03 -18.73
N ASN A 114 -10.17 16.17 -18.18
CA ASN A 114 -9.96 16.94 -16.95
C ASN A 114 -10.02 18.45 -17.23
N ASP A 115 -10.53 19.19 -16.26
CA ASP A 115 -10.42 20.65 -16.21
C ASP A 115 -9.00 21.11 -15.84
N VAL A 116 -8.75 22.42 -15.94
CA VAL A 116 -7.45 23.01 -15.62
C VAL A 116 -7.07 22.79 -14.16
N LEU A 117 -8.02 22.86 -13.24
CA LEU A 117 -7.77 22.67 -11.80
C LEU A 117 -7.31 21.24 -11.54
N THR A 118 -7.99 20.24 -12.07
CA THR A 118 -7.64 18.82 -11.94
C THR A 118 -6.24 18.54 -12.47
N ASN A 119 -5.93 19.05 -13.67
CA ASN A 119 -4.60 18.89 -14.27
C ASN A 119 -3.51 19.56 -13.43
N THR A 120 -3.77 20.73 -12.85
CA THR A 120 -2.84 21.42 -11.97
C THR A 120 -2.58 20.61 -10.70
N ILE A 121 -3.62 20.05 -10.09
CA ILE A 121 -3.49 19.20 -8.90
C ILE A 121 -2.67 17.94 -9.21
N ILE A 122 -2.94 17.28 -10.33
CA ILE A 122 -2.15 16.12 -10.80
C ILE A 122 -0.67 16.52 -10.97
N ALA A 123 -0.40 17.66 -11.62
CA ALA A 123 0.96 18.13 -11.84
C ALA A 123 1.71 18.40 -10.52
N ILE A 124 1.06 19.04 -9.55
CA ILE A 124 1.64 19.33 -8.23
C ILE A 124 1.99 18.02 -7.49
N ILE A 125 1.05 17.07 -7.44
CA ILE A 125 1.28 15.76 -6.78
C ILE A 125 2.38 15.00 -7.51
N ALA A 126 2.36 14.96 -8.83
CA ALA A 126 3.38 14.29 -9.64
C ALA A 126 4.77 14.90 -9.43
N PHE A 127 4.87 16.23 -9.30
CA PHE A 127 6.15 16.90 -8.99
C PHE A 127 6.77 16.39 -7.70
N GLY A 128 5.97 16.12 -6.69
CA GLY A 128 6.44 15.57 -5.42
C GLY A 128 7.14 14.21 -5.56
N VAL A 129 6.83 13.43 -6.58
CA VAL A 129 7.42 12.08 -6.76
C VAL A 129 8.92 12.14 -7.02
N ILE A 130 9.47 13.22 -7.57
CA ILE A 130 10.93 13.37 -7.81
C ILE A 130 11.72 13.27 -6.49
N PHE A 131 11.14 13.74 -5.37
CA PHE A 131 11.77 13.66 -4.06
C PHE A 131 11.90 12.21 -3.56
N GLN A 132 11.14 11.25 -4.11
CA GLN A 132 11.27 9.83 -3.78
C GLN A 132 12.62 9.23 -4.26
N ALA A 133 13.37 9.93 -5.09
CA ALA A 133 14.74 9.52 -5.44
C ALA A 133 15.64 9.44 -4.18
N PHE A 134 15.39 10.26 -3.17
CA PHE A 134 16.11 10.23 -1.88
C PHE A 134 15.83 8.99 -1.04
N ASN A 135 14.83 8.17 -1.38
CA ASN A 135 14.56 6.90 -0.69
C ASN A 135 15.74 5.91 -0.81
N VAL A 136 16.69 6.13 -1.72
CA VAL A 136 17.94 5.34 -1.76
C VAL A 136 18.72 5.43 -0.45
N ILE A 137 18.53 6.51 0.31
CA ILE A 137 19.12 6.70 1.64
C ILE A 137 18.45 5.76 2.66
N ASP A 138 17.13 5.59 2.58
CA ASP A 138 16.40 4.60 3.38
C ASP A 138 16.94 3.19 3.09
N PHE A 139 17.15 2.83 1.82
CA PHE A 139 17.73 1.53 1.46
C PHE A 139 19.11 1.31 2.07
N ASN A 140 19.94 2.36 2.12
CA ASN A 140 21.22 2.29 2.80
C ASN A 140 21.08 2.03 4.31
N PHE A 141 20.18 2.74 5.00
CA PHE A 141 19.95 2.53 6.42
C PHE A 141 19.29 1.18 6.71
N GLN A 142 18.46 0.66 5.80
CA GLN A 142 17.93 -0.71 5.91
C GLN A 142 19.06 -1.75 5.80
N ALA A 143 19.95 -1.61 4.82
CA ALA A 143 21.11 -2.50 4.64
C ALA A 143 22.05 -2.50 5.86
N GLU A 144 22.18 -1.35 6.54
CA GLU A 144 22.99 -1.21 7.77
C GLU A 144 22.23 -1.63 9.05
N VAL A 145 20.92 -1.99 8.96
CA VAL A 145 20.04 -2.26 10.12
C VAL A 145 20.00 -1.07 11.07
N LYS A 146 19.83 0.13 10.51
CA LYS A 146 19.81 1.41 11.23
C LYS A 146 18.54 2.23 10.89
N SER A 147 17.41 1.57 10.71
CA SER A 147 16.15 2.22 10.29
C SER A 147 15.63 3.30 11.25
N LYS A 148 16.15 3.39 12.48
CA LYS A 148 15.81 4.46 13.42
C LYS A 148 15.98 5.87 12.83
N TYR A 149 16.97 6.10 11.97
CA TYR A 149 17.19 7.40 11.33
C TYR A 149 16.11 7.73 10.30
N VAL A 150 15.65 6.69 9.60
CA VAL A 150 14.52 6.80 8.66
C VAL A 150 13.24 7.10 9.43
N VAL A 151 12.98 6.36 10.52
CA VAL A 151 11.82 6.56 11.39
C VAL A 151 11.77 7.99 11.95
N HIS A 152 12.90 8.58 12.37
CA HIS A 152 12.94 9.98 12.80
C HIS A 152 12.50 10.95 11.68
N SER A 153 13.03 10.76 10.46
CA SER A 153 12.65 11.60 9.32
C SER A 153 11.17 11.46 8.97
N GLN A 154 10.63 10.24 9.02
CA GLN A 154 9.23 9.95 8.79
C GLN A 154 8.33 10.51 9.88
N PHE A 155 8.79 10.52 11.13
CA PHE A 155 8.05 11.11 12.26
C PHE A 155 7.96 12.63 12.14
N VAL A 156 9.07 13.28 11.80
CA VAL A 156 9.09 14.73 11.52
C VAL A 156 8.14 15.06 10.38
N GLN A 157 8.21 14.33 9.26
CA GLN A 157 7.29 14.49 8.14
C GLN A 157 5.82 14.36 8.58
N LEU A 158 5.47 13.32 9.36
CA LEU A 158 4.12 13.07 9.81
C LEU A 158 3.57 14.25 10.64
N ILE A 159 4.36 14.76 11.60
CA ILE A 159 3.96 15.89 12.46
C ILE A 159 3.77 17.15 11.62
N PHE A 160 4.77 17.53 10.80
CA PHE A 160 4.70 18.74 9.98
C PHE A 160 3.56 18.68 8.98
N SER A 161 3.39 17.56 8.28
CA SER A 161 2.29 17.34 7.34
C SER A 161 0.92 17.51 8.03
N SER A 162 0.75 16.85 9.17
CA SER A 162 -0.50 16.92 9.94
C SER A 162 -0.79 18.34 10.42
N PHE A 163 0.23 19.03 10.96
CA PHE A 163 0.12 20.40 11.40
C PHE A 163 -0.26 21.35 10.25
N ILE A 164 0.42 21.25 9.11
CA ILE A 164 0.11 22.09 7.94
C ILE A 164 -1.33 21.83 7.48
N LYS A 165 -1.78 20.57 7.37
CA LYS A 165 -3.16 20.25 6.97
C LYS A 165 -4.18 20.88 7.92
N LEU A 166 -3.94 20.87 9.23
CA LEU A 166 -4.82 21.53 10.20
C LEU A 166 -4.81 23.06 10.02
N VAL A 167 -3.64 23.66 9.82
CA VAL A 167 -3.53 25.11 9.54
C VAL A 167 -4.30 25.49 8.27
N LEU A 168 -4.23 24.69 7.21
CA LEU A 168 -4.99 24.90 5.96
C LEU A 168 -6.50 24.86 6.22
N ILE A 169 -6.98 23.92 7.03
CA ILE A 169 -8.39 23.82 7.41
C ILE A 169 -8.84 25.04 8.21
N PHE A 170 -8.08 25.45 9.24
CA PHE A 170 -8.42 26.60 10.08
C PHE A 170 -8.47 27.91 9.28
N ASN A 171 -7.57 28.08 8.31
CA ASN A 171 -7.53 29.26 7.45
C ASN A 171 -8.46 29.15 6.23
N LYS A 172 -9.26 28.07 6.11
CA LYS A 172 -10.22 27.85 5.02
C LYS A 172 -9.59 27.93 3.61
N LEU A 173 -8.36 27.38 3.45
CA LEU A 173 -7.62 27.49 2.20
C LEU A 173 -8.16 26.53 1.12
N PRO A 174 -8.05 26.91 -0.17
CA PRO A 174 -8.58 26.13 -1.29
C PRO A 174 -7.81 24.80 -1.50
N LEU A 175 -8.45 23.90 -2.26
CA LEU A 175 -8.00 22.54 -2.52
C LEU A 175 -6.54 22.43 -3.01
N ILE A 176 -6.07 23.39 -3.79
CA ILE A 176 -4.72 23.37 -4.37
C ILE A 176 -3.62 23.31 -3.31
N TRP A 177 -3.84 23.93 -2.14
CA TRP A 177 -2.88 23.87 -1.05
C TRP A 177 -2.80 22.46 -0.43
N PHE A 178 -3.91 21.74 -0.38
CA PHE A 178 -3.89 20.34 0.07
C PHE A 178 -3.14 19.44 -0.91
N ALA A 179 -3.23 19.71 -2.21
CA ALA A 179 -2.37 19.05 -3.20
C ALA A 179 -0.88 19.39 -3.00
N ALA A 180 -0.58 20.67 -2.70
CA ALA A 180 0.79 21.09 -2.41
C ALA A 180 1.39 20.39 -1.19
N VAL A 181 0.57 20.03 -0.20
CA VAL A 181 1.05 19.27 0.97
C VAL A 181 1.58 17.89 0.56
N TYR A 182 1.04 17.22 -0.45
CA TYR A 182 1.62 15.95 -0.93
C TYR A 182 3.05 16.14 -1.47
N CYS A 183 3.29 17.25 -2.16
CA CYS A 183 4.65 17.60 -2.62
C CYS A 183 5.56 17.94 -1.43
N LEU A 184 5.07 18.73 -0.48
CA LEU A 184 5.81 19.08 0.75
C LEU A 184 6.12 17.85 1.60
N ASP A 185 5.20 16.91 1.73
CA ASP A 185 5.40 15.65 2.46
C ASP A 185 6.60 14.89 1.89
N ALA A 186 6.67 14.76 0.57
CA ALA A 186 7.78 14.09 -0.11
C ALA A 186 9.10 14.87 0.06
N ALA A 187 9.06 16.19 -0.01
CA ALA A 187 10.22 17.06 0.18
C ALA A 187 10.74 17.00 1.64
N ILE A 188 9.86 17.11 2.64
CA ILE A 188 10.25 17.03 4.06
C ILE A 188 10.92 15.69 4.36
N LEU A 189 10.36 14.59 3.85
CA LEU A 189 10.98 13.26 4.00
C LEU A 189 12.36 13.22 3.33
N ALA A 190 12.49 13.71 2.10
CA ALA A 190 13.75 13.74 1.37
C ALA A 190 14.81 14.55 2.11
N PHE A 191 14.46 15.72 2.61
CA PHE A 191 15.37 16.56 3.41
C PHE A 191 15.76 15.89 4.72
N GLY A 192 14.81 15.26 5.43
CA GLY A 192 15.09 14.51 6.65
C GLY A 192 16.04 13.32 6.42
N LEU A 193 15.84 12.58 5.33
CA LEU A 193 16.73 11.49 4.93
C LEU A 193 18.13 12.02 4.54
N ALA A 194 18.17 13.09 3.74
CA ALA A 194 19.42 13.73 3.33
C ALA A 194 20.22 14.25 4.54
N PHE A 195 19.56 14.93 5.48
CA PHE A 195 20.17 15.38 6.72
C PHE A 195 20.73 14.23 7.56
N SER A 196 19.94 13.16 7.73
CA SER A 196 20.37 11.95 8.43
C SER A 196 21.57 11.29 7.78
N TYR A 197 21.62 11.26 6.44
CA TYR A 197 22.74 10.71 5.68
C TYR A 197 24.01 11.56 5.84
N LEU A 198 23.91 12.87 5.69
CA LEU A 198 25.04 13.79 5.84
C LEU A 198 25.67 13.70 7.23
N ASN A 199 24.85 13.61 8.28
CA ASN A 199 25.33 13.48 9.65
C ASN A 199 26.04 12.14 9.93
N LYS A 200 25.71 11.07 9.19
CA LYS A 200 26.29 9.73 9.43
C LYS A 200 27.38 9.33 8.45
N HIS A 201 27.28 9.77 7.21
CA HIS A 201 28.18 9.37 6.10
C HIS A 201 28.95 10.53 5.48
N GLY A 202 28.61 11.76 5.83
CA GLY A 202 29.37 12.98 5.60
C GLY A 202 29.06 13.70 4.29
N SER A 203 28.98 13.05 3.13
CA SER A 203 28.85 13.80 1.88
C SER A 203 28.27 12.99 0.72
N PHE A 204 27.41 13.64 -0.08
CA PHE A 204 26.92 13.13 -1.37
C PHE A 204 27.97 13.19 -2.49
N LYS A 205 29.08 13.94 -2.32
CA LYS A 205 30.13 14.08 -3.34
C LYS A 205 30.81 12.75 -3.70
N LYS A 206 30.68 11.74 -2.84
CA LYS A 206 31.19 10.39 -3.07
C LYS A 206 30.29 9.56 -3.98
N TRP A 207 29.04 9.96 -4.19
CA TRP A 207 28.11 9.25 -5.06
C TRP A 207 28.57 9.35 -6.51
N LYS A 208 28.69 8.19 -7.17
CA LYS A 208 29.17 8.10 -8.55
C LYS A 208 28.21 7.27 -9.38
N TRP A 209 28.04 7.67 -10.62
CA TRP A 209 27.37 6.88 -11.63
C TRP A 209 28.25 5.71 -12.10
N ASP A 210 27.65 4.55 -12.29
CA ASP A 210 28.29 3.39 -12.90
C ASP A 210 27.31 2.68 -13.84
N ALA A 211 27.58 2.73 -15.15
CA ALA A 211 26.67 2.19 -16.17
C ALA A 211 26.51 0.66 -16.09
N LYS A 212 27.53 -0.07 -15.62
CA LYS A 212 27.42 -1.54 -15.44
C LYS A 212 26.47 -1.86 -14.30
N ILE A 213 26.57 -1.12 -13.18
CA ILE A 213 25.63 -1.24 -12.05
C ILE A 213 24.23 -0.88 -12.51
N ALA A 214 24.05 0.22 -13.25
CA ALA A 214 22.73 0.64 -13.76
C ALA A 214 22.08 -0.45 -14.60
N LYS A 215 22.81 -1.02 -15.56
CA LYS A 215 22.32 -2.12 -16.41
C LYS A 215 21.92 -3.35 -15.56
N GLY A 216 22.76 -3.73 -14.60
CA GLY A 216 22.47 -4.86 -13.70
C GLY A 216 21.20 -4.64 -12.87
N LEU A 217 21.09 -3.46 -12.24
CA LEU A 217 19.91 -3.11 -11.44
C LEU A 217 18.62 -3.11 -12.27
N LEU A 218 18.63 -2.53 -13.48
CA LEU A 218 17.45 -2.50 -14.35
C LEU A 218 17.05 -3.89 -14.86
N LEU A 219 18.02 -4.75 -15.22
CA LEU A 219 17.75 -6.11 -15.65
C LEU A 219 17.13 -6.98 -14.52
N ASP A 220 17.52 -6.72 -13.27
CA ASP A 220 16.96 -7.43 -12.13
C ASP A 220 15.58 -6.87 -11.71
N SER A 221 15.36 -5.56 -11.90
CA SER A 221 14.19 -4.88 -11.32
C SER A 221 12.97 -4.79 -12.25
N TRP A 222 13.13 -4.89 -13.58
CA TRP A 222 11.99 -4.72 -14.48
C TRP A 222 10.81 -5.66 -14.22
N PRO A 223 11.00 -6.95 -13.83
CA PRO A 223 9.86 -7.80 -13.52
C PRO A 223 9.09 -7.34 -12.27
N LEU A 224 9.83 -6.80 -11.27
CA LEU A 224 9.25 -6.26 -10.04
C LEU A 224 8.51 -4.95 -10.32
N MET A 225 9.02 -4.12 -11.24
CA MET A 225 8.34 -2.90 -11.68
C MET A 225 6.97 -3.23 -12.28
N PHE A 226 6.89 -4.20 -13.21
CA PHE A 226 5.63 -4.60 -13.81
C PHE A 226 4.67 -5.27 -12.80
N ALA A 227 5.19 -6.07 -11.86
CA ALA A 227 4.39 -6.63 -10.79
C ALA A 227 3.78 -5.53 -9.90
N TYR A 228 4.57 -4.53 -9.53
CA TYR A 228 4.11 -3.39 -8.75
C TYR A 228 3.11 -2.50 -9.53
N MET A 229 3.36 -2.27 -10.82
CA MET A 229 2.43 -1.56 -11.68
C MET A 229 1.06 -2.25 -11.76
N SER A 230 1.05 -3.58 -11.92
CA SER A 230 -0.18 -4.36 -11.91
C SER A 230 -0.94 -4.27 -10.59
N TYR A 231 -0.22 -4.30 -9.48
CA TYR A 231 -0.80 -4.08 -8.16
C TYR A 231 -1.40 -2.67 -8.03
N LEU A 232 -0.71 -1.62 -8.51
CA LEU A 232 -1.21 -0.25 -8.46
C LEU A 232 -2.46 -0.06 -9.32
N ILE A 233 -2.51 -0.68 -10.51
CA ILE A 233 -3.70 -0.70 -11.35
C ILE A 233 -4.85 -1.31 -10.54
N TYR A 234 -4.69 -2.52 -10.04
CA TYR A 234 -5.70 -3.19 -9.23
C TYR A 234 -6.18 -2.36 -8.04
N ALA A 235 -5.28 -1.66 -7.35
CA ALA A 235 -5.59 -0.93 -6.12
C ALA A 235 -6.20 0.47 -6.34
N LYS A 236 -6.02 1.07 -7.54
CA LYS A 236 -6.35 2.50 -7.76
C LYS A 236 -7.25 2.77 -8.96
N ILE A 237 -7.42 1.81 -9.86
CA ILE A 237 -8.17 2.00 -11.10
C ILE A 237 -9.63 2.34 -10.86
N ASP A 238 -10.24 1.83 -9.79
CA ASP A 238 -11.63 2.07 -9.44
C ASP A 238 -11.93 3.58 -9.38
N ARG A 239 -11.10 4.36 -8.65
CA ARG A 239 -11.28 5.81 -8.49
C ARG A 239 -11.15 6.56 -9.81
N ILE A 240 -10.29 6.06 -10.71
CA ILE A 240 -10.12 6.66 -12.03
C ILE A 240 -11.34 6.36 -12.89
N MET A 241 -11.79 5.11 -12.92
CA MET A 241 -12.95 4.73 -13.71
C MET A 241 -14.25 5.38 -13.19
N ILE A 242 -14.40 5.50 -11.86
CA ILE A 242 -15.54 6.23 -11.28
C ILE A 242 -15.54 7.68 -11.76
N LYS A 243 -14.40 8.39 -11.71
CA LYS A 243 -14.31 9.78 -12.16
C LYS A 243 -14.62 9.93 -13.65
N GLU A 244 -14.01 9.08 -14.49
CA GLU A 244 -14.16 9.18 -15.95
C GLU A 244 -15.55 8.75 -16.45
N MET A 245 -16.24 7.88 -15.70
CA MET A 245 -17.56 7.34 -16.09
C MET A 245 -18.72 8.00 -15.35
N LEU A 246 -18.48 8.63 -14.21
CA LEU A 246 -19.45 9.34 -13.39
C LEU A 246 -18.94 10.77 -13.13
N ASP A 247 -18.44 11.05 -11.90
CA ASP A 247 -17.99 12.38 -11.47
C ASP A 247 -17.06 12.34 -10.25
N GLU A 248 -16.55 13.50 -9.85
CA GLU A 248 -15.67 13.69 -8.69
C GLU A 248 -16.39 13.44 -7.36
N TYR A 249 -17.68 13.79 -7.26
CA TYR A 249 -18.50 13.52 -6.09
C TYR A 249 -18.55 12.02 -5.78
N SER A 250 -18.81 11.22 -6.82
CA SER A 250 -18.84 9.75 -6.75
C SER A 250 -17.51 9.16 -6.28
N VAL A 251 -16.38 9.72 -6.72
CA VAL A 251 -15.05 9.33 -6.21
C VAL A 251 -14.92 9.66 -4.73
N GLY A 252 -15.42 10.80 -4.28
CA GLY A 252 -15.39 11.22 -2.90
C GLY A 252 -16.15 10.27 -1.98
N ILE A 253 -17.38 9.92 -2.39
CA ILE A 253 -18.24 8.97 -1.68
C ILE A 253 -17.57 7.58 -1.59
N TYR A 254 -17.05 7.08 -2.73
CA TYR A 254 -16.29 5.81 -2.75
C TYR A 254 -15.06 5.85 -1.84
N SER A 255 -14.27 6.94 -1.94
CA SER A 255 -13.00 7.05 -1.20
C SER A 255 -13.21 7.15 0.31
N ALA A 256 -14.26 7.81 0.78
CA ALA A 256 -14.58 7.88 2.20
C ALA A 256 -14.93 6.49 2.78
N ALA A 257 -15.78 5.72 2.07
CA ALA A 257 -16.06 4.34 2.45
C ALA A 257 -14.80 3.47 2.44
N TYR A 258 -13.95 3.64 1.42
CA TYR A 258 -12.73 2.86 1.26
C TYR A 258 -11.71 3.10 2.37
N VAL A 259 -11.60 4.33 2.90
CA VAL A 259 -10.73 4.67 4.05
C VAL A 259 -11.13 3.88 5.30
N ILE A 260 -12.44 3.78 5.60
CA ILE A 260 -12.92 2.97 6.74
C ILE A 260 -12.71 1.47 6.48
N TYR A 261 -12.97 1.03 5.25
CA TYR A 261 -12.76 -0.36 4.82
C TYR A 261 -11.31 -0.81 4.97
N GLU A 262 -10.31 0.05 4.65
CA GLU A 262 -8.90 -0.31 4.76
C GLU A 262 -8.39 -0.39 6.21
N ALA A 263 -8.96 0.36 7.14
CA ALA A 263 -8.45 0.47 8.50
C ALA A 263 -8.31 -0.89 9.23
N PRO A 264 -9.27 -1.81 9.19
CA PRO A 264 -9.15 -3.12 9.84
C PRO A 264 -8.09 -4.04 9.22
N LEU A 265 -7.70 -3.84 7.95
CA LEU A 265 -6.74 -4.70 7.25
C LEU A 265 -5.36 -4.70 7.92
N PHE A 266 -5.06 -3.63 8.67
CA PHE A 266 -3.83 -3.58 9.45
C PHE A 266 -3.74 -4.69 10.50
N ILE A 267 -4.86 -5.05 11.12
CA ILE A 267 -4.91 -6.14 12.11
C ILE A 267 -4.49 -7.45 11.44
N ALA A 268 -5.07 -7.75 10.28
CA ALA A 268 -4.75 -8.95 9.52
C ALA A 268 -3.27 -9.01 9.11
N LEU A 269 -2.71 -7.86 8.67
CA LEU A 269 -1.28 -7.74 8.36
C LEU A 269 -0.40 -8.03 9.57
N MET A 270 -0.73 -7.49 10.74
CA MET A 270 0.05 -7.68 11.97
C MET A 270 0.03 -9.13 12.42
N VAL A 271 -1.14 -9.78 12.40
CA VAL A 271 -1.25 -11.21 12.73
C VAL A 271 -0.41 -12.04 11.76
N ALA A 272 -0.55 -11.83 10.46
CA ALA A 272 0.22 -12.58 9.46
C ALA A 272 1.73 -12.44 9.66
N LYS A 273 2.23 -11.23 9.98
CA LYS A 273 3.64 -10.98 10.27
C LYS A 273 4.12 -11.68 11.56
N SER A 274 3.29 -11.69 12.61
CA SER A 274 3.66 -12.31 13.89
C SER A 274 3.75 -13.82 13.83
N VAL A 275 2.90 -14.46 13.00
CA VAL A 275 2.91 -15.93 12.85
C VAL A 275 3.86 -16.42 11.76
N TYR A 276 4.38 -15.54 10.92
CA TYR A 276 5.25 -15.88 9.80
C TYR A 276 6.44 -16.79 10.17
N PRO A 277 7.22 -16.51 11.24
CA PRO A 277 8.34 -17.38 11.63
C PRO A 277 7.91 -18.80 11.99
N ILE A 278 6.74 -18.95 12.63
CA ILE A 278 6.18 -20.24 13.01
C ILE A 278 5.78 -21.02 11.75
N LEU A 279 5.15 -20.35 10.78
CA LEU A 279 4.78 -20.96 9.49
C LEU A 279 6.03 -21.45 8.73
N VAL A 280 7.13 -20.67 8.72
CA VAL A 280 8.40 -21.08 8.11
C VAL A 280 8.93 -22.36 8.77
N GLN A 281 8.94 -22.41 10.11
CA GLN A 281 9.43 -23.57 10.85
C GLN A 281 8.63 -24.84 10.55
N TYR A 282 7.29 -24.76 10.53
CA TYR A 282 6.46 -25.92 10.20
C TYR A 282 6.54 -26.31 8.72
N TYR A 283 6.71 -25.36 7.81
CA TYR A 283 6.90 -25.68 6.39
C TYR A 283 8.12 -26.57 6.13
N GLN A 284 9.19 -26.36 6.91
CA GLN A 284 10.41 -27.14 6.80
C GLN A 284 10.32 -28.51 7.49
N ASN A 285 9.64 -28.58 8.65
CA ASN A 285 9.74 -29.72 9.55
C ASN A 285 8.49 -30.61 9.57
N ASN A 286 7.28 -30.06 9.36
CA ASN A 286 6.02 -30.81 9.49
C ASN A 286 4.90 -30.12 8.71
N LYS A 287 4.68 -30.58 7.47
CA LYS A 287 3.67 -29.99 6.57
C LYS A 287 2.23 -30.22 7.05
N ASP A 288 1.94 -31.36 7.69
CA ASP A 288 0.59 -31.63 8.19
C ASP A 288 0.24 -30.65 9.30
N ARG A 289 1.16 -30.44 10.24
CA ARG A 289 0.98 -29.43 11.30
C ARG A 289 0.91 -28.00 10.75
N LEU A 290 1.63 -27.71 9.67
CA LEU A 290 1.51 -26.44 8.97
C LEU A 290 0.06 -26.21 8.49
N PHE A 291 -0.54 -27.19 7.82
CA PHE A 291 -1.88 -27.05 7.26
C PHE A 291 -2.96 -26.98 8.33
N GLU A 292 -2.80 -27.72 9.43
CA GLU A 292 -3.68 -27.60 10.59
C GLU A 292 -3.63 -26.18 11.20
N LEU A 293 -2.42 -25.67 11.45
CA LEU A 293 -2.23 -24.33 11.98
C LEU A 293 -2.75 -23.27 11.01
N TYR A 294 -2.53 -23.49 9.70
CA TYR A 294 -3.00 -22.57 8.68
C TYR A 294 -4.54 -22.50 8.64
N LEU A 295 -5.22 -23.66 8.77
CA LEU A 295 -6.67 -23.72 8.87
C LEU A 295 -7.18 -23.03 10.15
N GLU A 296 -6.52 -23.26 11.28
CA GLU A 296 -6.85 -22.61 12.55
C GLU A 296 -6.73 -21.08 12.44
N LEU A 297 -5.59 -20.57 11.97
CA LEU A 297 -5.35 -19.14 11.78
C LEU A 297 -6.32 -18.53 10.77
N SER A 298 -6.57 -19.18 9.63
CA SER A 298 -7.54 -18.74 8.64
C SER A 298 -8.95 -18.66 9.21
N SER A 299 -9.34 -19.61 10.07
CA SER A 299 -10.66 -19.59 10.72
C SER A 299 -10.80 -18.45 11.71
N TYR A 300 -9.75 -18.14 12.50
CA TYR A 300 -9.76 -16.95 13.37
C TYR A 300 -9.80 -15.65 12.58
N MET A 301 -9.05 -15.56 11.45
CA MET A 301 -9.10 -14.39 10.57
C MET A 301 -10.48 -14.20 9.97
N THR A 302 -11.13 -15.29 9.54
CA THR A 302 -12.50 -15.27 9.02
C THR A 302 -13.49 -14.86 10.09
N LEU A 303 -13.40 -15.42 11.31
CA LEU A 303 -14.25 -15.02 12.43
C LEU A 303 -14.12 -13.54 12.73
N LEU A 304 -12.88 -13.03 12.80
CA LEU A 304 -12.64 -11.61 13.06
C LEU A 304 -13.21 -10.74 11.93
N SER A 305 -13.04 -11.15 10.66
CA SER A 305 -13.64 -10.43 9.54
C SER A 305 -15.17 -10.41 9.61
N TYR A 306 -15.81 -11.52 9.99
CA TYR A 306 -17.27 -11.58 10.20
C TYR A 306 -17.73 -10.62 11.30
N LEU A 307 -17.02 -10.55 12.43
CA LEU A 307 -17.35 -9.63 13.51
C LEU A 307 -17.23 -8.17 13.06
N ILE A 308 -16.20 -7.85 12.27
CA ILE A 308 -16.02 -6.49 11.72
C ILE A 308 -17.10 -6.18 10.69
N VAL A 309 -17.42 -7.11 9.79
CA VAL A 309 -18.51 -6.94 8.81
C VAL A 309 -19.83 -6.72 9.50
N LEU A 310 -20.14 -7.52 10.55
CA LEU A 310 -21.35 -7.36 11.35
C LEU A 310 -21.39 -6.00 12.06
N PHE A 311 -20.27 -5.57 12.64
CA PHE A 311 -20.15 -4.25 13.27
C PHE A 311 -20.40 -3.13 12.25
N ILE A 312 -19.77 -3.20 11.07
CA ILE A 312 -20.00 -2.23 9.99
C ILE A 312 -21.47 -2.27 9.55
N PHE A 313 -22.05 -3.45 9.37
CA PHE A 313 -23.44 -3.61 8.95
C PHE A 313 -24.44 -2.96 9.92
N ILE A 314 -24.18 -3.03 11.22
CA ILE A 314 -25.05 -2.42 12.25
C ILE A 314 -24.82 -0.91 12.34
N PHE A 315 -23.58 -0.44 12.27
CA PHE A 315 -23.18 0.94 12.58
C PHE A 315 -22.73 1.75 11.37
N HIS A 316 -23.00 1.34 10.12
CA HIS A 316 -22.45 1.97 8.90
C HIS A 316 -22.80 3.45 8.79
N GLU A 317 -24.03 3.87 9.14
CA GLU A 317 -24.44 5.27 9.07
C GLU A 317 -23.74 6.09 10.15
N ASP A 318 -23.73 5.61 11.39
CA ASP A 318 -23.06 6.28 12.52
C ASP A 318 -21.56 6.41 12.27
N LEU A 319 -20.94 5.36 11.74
CA LEU A 319 -19.50 5.38 11.37
C LEU A 319 -19.19 6.50 10.36
N ILE A 320 -19.99 6.63 9.31
CA ILE A 320 -19.80 7.68 8.32
C ILE A 320 -20.11 9.06 8.89
N GLN A 321 -21.21 9.22 9.63
CA GLN A 321 -21.60 10.52 10.19
C GLN A 321 -20.59 11.02 11.23
N ILE A 322 -20.15 10.15 12.13
CA ILE A 322 -19.15 10.52 13.16
C ILE A 322 -17.80 10.84 12.51
N THR A 323 -17.38 10.11 11.50
CA THR A 323 -16.08 10.32 10.86
C THR A 323 -16.12 11.41 9.80
N PHE A 324 -16.88 11.25 8.73
CA PHE A 324 -16.88 12.14 7.55
C PHE A 324 -17.98 13.20 7.58
N GLY A 325 -19.03 13.01 8.40
CA GLY A 325 -20.15 13.95 8.51
C GLY A 325 -21.27 13.69 7.49
N ASN A 326 -22.35 14.48 7.59
CA ASN A 326 -23.59 14.26 6.84
C ASN A 326 -23.44 14.34 5.31
N ASN A 327 -22.47 15.10 4.81
CA ASN A 327 -22.25 15.25 3.37
C ASN A 327 -21.79 13.92 2.71
N PHE A 328 -21.36 12.93 3.50
CA PHE A 328 -20.87 11.63 3.03
C PHE A 328 -21.83 10.48 3.36
N VAL A 329 -23.10 10.75 3.70
CA VAL A 329 -24.05 9.70 4.12
C VAL A 329 -24.18 8.58 3.07
N GLU A 330 -24.12 8.90 1.79
CA GLU A 330 -24.17 7.90 0.71
C GLU A 330 -23.01 6.88 0.81
N SER A 331 -21.86 7.26 1.39
CA SER A 331 -20.74 6.36 1.62
C SER A 331 -21.09 5.21 2.55
N SER A 332 -22.15 5.32 3.34
CA SER A 332 -22.57 4.29 4.30
C SER A 332 -23.00 3.00 3.58
N LYS A 333 -23.78 3.10 2.52
CA LYS A 333 -24.19 1.95 1.68
C LYS A 333 -22.97 1.32 0.98
N ILE A 334 -22.09 2.17 0.45
CA ILE A 334 -20.85 1.74 -0.19
C ILE A 334 -19.96 0.96 0.79
N LEU A 335 -19.85 1.43 2.03
CA LEU A 335 -19.08 0.79 3.09
C LEU A 335 -19.62 -0.61 3.42
N VAL A 336 -20.95 -0.76 3.50
CA VAL A 336 -21.58 -2.09 3.76
C VAL A 336 -21.16 -3.07 2.66
N ILE A 337 -21.28 -2.71 1.41
CA ILE A 337 -20.95 -3.63 0.29
C ILE A 337 -19.44 -3.93 0.29
N LEU A 338 -18.58 -2.91 0.44
CA LEU A 338 -17.13 -3.09 0.53
C LEU A 338 -16.73 -4.02 1.68
N SER A 339 -17.43 -3.96 2.81
CA SER A 339 -17.08 -4.73 3.99
C SER A 339 -17.03 -6.24 3.75
N PHE A 340 -17.85 -6.77 2.82
CA PHE A 340 -17.78 -8.18 2.43
C PHE A 340 -16.41 -8.56 1.80
N GLY A 341 -15.70 -7.61 1.21
CA GLY A 341 -14.32 -7.79 0.74
C GLY A 341 -13.31 -8.04 1.86
N LEU A 342 -13.61 -7.69 3.12
CA LEU A 342 -12.73 -7.98 4.26
C LEU A 342 -12.52 -9.48 4.44
N ILE A 343 -13.52 -10.29 4.12
CA ILE A 343 -13.47 -11.75 4.32
C ILE A 343 -12.31 -12.39 3.54
N PRO A 344 -12.23 -12.25 2.20
CA PRO A 344 -11.08 -12.74 1.44
C PRO A 344 -9.79 -11.97 1.74
N MET A 345 -9.85 -10.66 2.04
CA MET A 345 -8.67 -9.84 2.30
C MET A 345 -7.96 -10.21 3.60
N PHE A 346 -8.66 -10.55 4.67
CA PHE A 346 -8.04 -11.01 5.91
C PHE A 346 -7.21 -12.28 5.68
N ASN A 347 -7.72 -13.20 4.88
CA ASN A 347 -7.00 -14.42 4.51
C ASN A 347 -5.88 -14.19 3.47
N ALA A 348 -5.93 -13.10 2.70
CA ALA A 348 -4.93 -12.77 1.70
C ALA A 348 -3.54 -12.54 2.29
N PHE A 349 -3.44 -11.98 3.51
CA PHE A 349 -2.15 -11.78 4.19
C PHE A 349 -1.49 -13.12 4.58
N LEU A 350 -2.28 -14.09 5.07
CA LEU A 350 -1.78 -15.44 5.34
C LEU A 350 -1.39 -16.15 4.03
N ARG A 351 -2.21 -16.02 2.98
CA ARG A 351 -1.91 -16.54 1.63
C ARG A 351 -0.58 -15.99 1.11
N SER A 352 -0.35 -14.70 1.24
CA SER A 352 0.91 -14.05 0.85
C SER A 352 2.11 -14.64 1.61
N SER A 353 1.95 -14.89 2.91
CA SER A 353 2.96 -15.53 3.74
C SER A 353 3.30 -16.94 3.22
N TYR A 354 2.30 -17.77 2.94
CA TYR A 354 2.49 -19.11 2.39
C TYR A 354 3.18 -19.08 1.02
N MET A 355 2.75 -18.19 0.12
CA MET A 355 3.35 -18.06 -1.20
C MET A 355 4.81 -17.63 -1.16
N THR A 356 5.18 -16.83 -0.16
CA THR A 356 6.58 -16.44 0.07
C THR A 356 7.41 -17.63 0.56
N ILE A 357 6.89 -18.40 1.51
CA ILE A 357 7.56 -19.58 2.09
C ILE A 357 7.72 -20.69 1.03
N SER A 358 6.70 -20.88 0.18
CA SER A 358 6.69 -21.90 -0.88
C SER A 358 7.37 -21.49 -2.17
N GLU A 359 8.07 -20.34 -2.18
CA GLU A 359 8.75 -19.77 -3.36
C GLU A 359 7.81 -19.65 -4.59
N SER A 360 6.57 -19.27 -4.34
CA SER A 360 5.51 -19.19 -5.36
C SER A 360 5.19 -17.77 -5.81
N GLN A 361 6.16 -16.84 -5.77
CA GLN A 361 5.98 -15.42 -6.10
C GLN A 361 5.48 -15.20 -7.54
N LYS A 362 5.83 -16.10 -8.48
CA LYS A 362 5.32 -16.04 -9.86
C LYS A 362 3.80 -16.19 -9.91
N ILE A 363 3.22 -16.99 -9.01
CA ILE A 363 1.76 -17.15 -8.92
C ILE A 363 1.12 -15.84 -8.45
N ILE A 364 1.74 -15.13 -7.51
CA ILE A 364 1.26 -13.80 -7.07
C ILE A 364 1.22 -12.85 -8.27
N LEU A 365 2.28 -12.80 -9.09
CA LEU A 365 2.32 -11.96 -10.28
C LEU A 365 1.18 -12.29 -11.24
N TYR A 366 1.03 -13.56 -11.63
CA TYR A 366 -0.01 -13.97 -12.57
C TYR A 366 -1.42 -13.71 -12.03
N THR A 367 -1.68 -14.02 -10.75
CA THR A 367 -2.98 -13.77 -10.13
C THR A 367 -3.26 -12.27 -10.03
N THR A 368 -2.27 -11.41 -9.76
CA THR A 368 -2.46 -9.95 -9.68
C THR A 368 -2.70 -9.34 -11.07
N LEU A 369 -1.95 -9.76 -12.09
CA LEU A 369 -2.17 -9.34 -13.48
C LEU A 369 -3.58 -9.71 -13.95
N PHE A 370 -3.98 -10.96 -13.75
CA PHE A 370 -5.32 -11.44 -14.10
C PHE A 370 -6.39 -10.65 -13.35
N SER A 371 -6.19 -10.41 -12.05
CA SER A 371 -7.12 -9.64 -11.22
C SER A 371 -7.26 -8.21 -11.70
N SER A 372 -6.17 -7.55 -12.10
CA SER A 372 -6.24 -6.17 -12.61
C SER A 372 -7.04 -6.08 -13.91
N ILE A 373 -6.86 -7.03 -14.81
CA ILE A 373 -7.64 -7.09 -16.07
C ILE A 373 -9.12 -7.34 -15.79
N ILE A 374 -9.44 -8.33 -14.96
CA ILE A 374 -10.82 -8.66 -14.59
C ILE A 374 -11.48 -7.47 -13.87
N ASN A 375 -10.76 -6.82 -12.95
CA ASN A 375 -11.28 -5.66 -12.23
C ASN A 375 -11.63 -4.50 -13.19
N ILE A 376 -10.77 -4.18 -14.17
CA ILE A 376 -11.07 -3.17 -15.19
C ILE A 376 -12.32 -3.54 -15.99
N LEU A 377 -12.41 -4.79 -16.44
CA LEU A 377 -13.58 -5.25 -17.21
C LEU A 377 -14.87 -5.20 -16.39
N LEU A 378 -14.83 -5.71 -15.15
CA LEU A 378 -15.99 -5.66 -14.27
C LEU A 378 -16.38 -4.22 -13.94
N ASN A 379 -15.43 -3.34 -13.63
CA ASN A 379 -15.69 -1.92 -13.41
C ASN A 379 -16.39 -1.29 -14.62
N PHE A 380 -15.89 -1.53 -15.83
CA PHE A 380 -16.47 -0.94 -17.04
C PHE A 380 -17.95 -1.31 -17.22
N PHE A 381 -18.30 -2.58 -17.04
CA PHE A 381 -19.70 -3.02 -17.18
C PHE A 381 -20.57 -2.65 -15.98
N MET A 382 -20.05 -2.80 -14.77
CA MET A 382 -20.83 -2.61 -13.56
C MET A 382 -21.03 -1.15 -13.20
N ILE A 383 -20.03 -0.27 -13.39
CA ILE A 383 -20.19 1.17 -13.17
C ILE A 383 -21.25 1.71 -14.14
N LYS A 384 -21.21 1.30 -15.42
CA LYS A 384 -22.20 1.71 -16.40
C LYS A 384 -23.63 1.31 -16.02
N LYS A 385 -23.81 0.19 -15.33
CA LYS A 385 -25.13 -0.35 -14.97
C LYS A 385 -25.61 0.07 -13.58
N TYR A 386 -24.71 0.20 -12.62
CA TYR A 386 -25.04 0.36 -11.19
C TYR A 386 -24.37 1.59 -10.55
N GLY A 387 -23.71 2.46 -11.34
CA GLY A 387 -23.00 3.63 -10.80
C GLY A 387 -21.88 3.26 -9.82
N ILE A 388 -21.77 3.99 -8.71
CA ILE A 388 -20.74 3.79 -7.70
C ILE A 388 -20.79 2.37 -7.11
N GLU A 389 -22.00 1.85 -6.85
CA GLU A 389 -22.19 0.50 -6.34
C GLU A 389 -21.57 -0.55 -7.27
N GLY A 390 -21.62 -0.29 -8.58
CA GLY A 390 -21.00 -1.15 -9.59
C GLY A 390 -19.49 -1.27 -9.41
N ALA A 391 -18.79 -0.19 -9.09
CA ALA A 391 -17.36 -0.24 -8.78
C ALA A 391 -17.08 -1.10 -7.54
N VAL A 392 -17.93 -0.99 -6.52
CA VAL A 392 -17.79 -1.75 -5.29
C VAL A 392 -18.04 -3.24 -5.53
N TYR A 393 -19.08 -3.60 -6.29
CA TYR A 393 -19.32 -4.98 -6.70
C TYR A 393 -18.14 -5.54 -7.48
N ALA A 394 -17.59 -4.78 -8.44
CA ALA A 394 -16.42 -5.19 -9.21
C ALA A 394 -15.21 -5.48 -8.30
N THR A 395 -14.95 -4.59 -7.33
CA THR A 395 -13.86 -4.75 -6.36
C THR A 395 -14.05 -6.00 -5.51
N VAL A 396 -15.21 -6.19 -4.89
CA VAL A 396 -15.48 -7.35 -4.00
C VAL A 396 -15.44 -8.66 -4.78
N LEU A 397 -16.07 -8.71 -5.97
CA LEU A 397 -16.03 -9.90 -6.83
C LEU A 397 -14.60 -10.23 -7.27
N THR A 398 -13.81 -9.23 -7.65
CA THR A 398 -12.40 -9.44 -8.01
C THR A 398 -11.60 -9.96 -6.82
N GLN A 399 -11.83 -9.47 -5.60
CA GLN A 399 -11.18 -9.97 -4.40
C GLN A 399 -11.52 -11.43 -4.11
N ILE A 400 -12.78 -11.81 -4.19
CA ILE A 400 -13.21 -13.21 -4.02
C ILE A 400 -12.57 -14.10 -5.08
N LEU A 401 -12.60 -13.68 -6.35
CA LEU A 401 -12.03 -14.43 -7.45
C LEU A 401 -10.52 -14.62 -7.27
N SER A 402 -9.78 -13.51 -7.07
CA SER A 402 -8.32 -13.50 -7.09
C SER A 402 -7.67 -14.07 -5.84
N LEU A 403 -8.25 -13.83 -4.67
CA LEU A 403 -7.66 -14.20 -3.39
C LEU A 403 -8.11 -15.57 -2.90
N SER A 404 -9.22 -16.08 -3.41
CA SER A 404 -9.78 -17.39 -3.02
C SER A 404 -9.87 -18.35 -4.21
N LEU A 405 -10.71 -18.05 -5.22
CA LEU A 405 -11.04 -19.00 -6.29
C LEU A 405 -9.84 -19.34 -7.18
N LEU A 406 -9.01 -18.36 -7.56
CA LEU A 406 -7.84 -18.62 -8.41
C LEU A 406 -6.79 -19.53 -7.77
N ASN A 407 -6.85 -19.76 -6.45
CA ASN A 407 -5.96 -20.74 -5.82
C ASN A 407 -6.19 -22.17 -6.32
N VAL A 408 -7.37 -22.50 -6.88
CA VAL A 408 -7.66 -23.83 -7.48
C VAL A 408 -6.82 -24.07 -8.73
N ALA A 409 -6.52 -23.02 -9.49
CA ALA A 409 -5.87 -23.12 -10.80
C ALA A 409 -4.40 -23.58 -10.73
N PHE A 410 -3.76 -23.51 -9.57
CA PHE A 410 -2.35 -23.85 -9.41
C PHE A 410 -2.18 -24.93 -8.35
N ASP A 411 -1.50 -26.04 -8.67
CA ASP A 411 -1.32 -27.16 -7.75
C ASP A 411 -0.70 -26.76 -6.41
N LYS A 412 0.27 -25.83 -6.41
CA LYS A 412 0.92 -25.35 -5.20
C LYS A 412 -0.01 -24.55 -4.27
N THR A 413 -1.09 -23.98 -4.79
CA THR A 413 -2.01 -23.14 -3.99
C THR A 413 -3.40 -23.74 -3.83
N ARG A 414 -3.68 -24.88 -4.49
CA ARG A 414 -4.97 -25.57 -4.39
C ARG A 414 -5.34 -25.92 -2.95
N VAL A 415 -4.36 -26.29 -2.14
CA VAL A 415 -4.57 -26.55 -0.70
C VAL A 415 -5.10 -25.30 0.04
N LEU A 416 -4.68 -24.11 -0.35
CA LEU A 416 -5.15 -22.86 0.25
C LEU A 416 -6.63 -22.62 -0.04
N PHE A 417 -7.10 -22.96 -1.24
CA PHE A 417 -8.52 -22.88 -1.57
C PHE A 417 -9.37 -23.72 -0.60
N PHE A 418 -8.99 -24.99 -0.39
CA PHE A 418 -9.73 -25.84 0.54
C PHE A 418 -9.67 -25.35 1.97
N ILE A 419 -8.51 -24.83 2.41
CA ILE A 419 -8.37 -24.25 3.74
C ILE A 419 -9.27 -23.02 3.89
N GLN A 420 -9.24 -22.10 2.91
CA GLN A 420 -10.07 -20.89 2.93
C GLN A 420 -11.56 -21.26 2.91
N THR A 421 -11.98 -22.22 2.10
CA THR A 421 -13.38 -22.69 2.07
C THR A 421 -13.81 -23.28 3.41
N LYS A 422 -12.97 -24.13 4.04
CA LYS A 422 -13.24 -24.66 5.37
C LYS A 422 -13.24 -23.56 6.44
N SER A 423 -12.42 -22.54 6.29
CA SER A 423 -12.36 -21.41 7.22
C SER A 423 -13.63 -20.56 7.20
N LEU A 424 -14.32 -20.46 6.04
CA LEU A 424 -15.64 -19.79 5.97
C LEU A 424 -16.69 -20.46 6.88
N LEU A 425 -16.54 -21.76 7.10
CA LEU A 425 -17.39 -22.54 8.02
C LEU A 425 -16.78 -22.62 9.44
N LEU A 426 -15.71 -21.86 9.71
CA LEU A 426 -14.98 -21.82 10.99
C LEU A 426 -14.48 -23.20 11.48
N MET A 427 -14.22 -24.12 10.54
CA MET A 427 -13.86 -25.51 10.86
C MET A 427 -12.50 -25.67 11.56
N GLY A 428 -11.64 -24.63 11.53
CA GLY A 428 -10.37 -24.64 12.24
C GLY A 428 -10.45 -24.24 13.71
N ILE A 429 -11.60 -23.73 14.17
CA ILE A 429 -11.78 -23.36 15.56
C ILE A 429 -12.07 -24.62 16.38
N ARG A 430 -11.01 -25.16 17.00
CA ARG A 430 -11.15 -26.33 17.88
C ARG A 430 -11.85 -25.90 19.17
N ARG A 431 -12.95 -26.56 19.53
CA ARG A 431 -13.42 -26.57 20.92
C ARG A 431 -12.30 -27.22 21.74
N LYS A 432 -11.62 -26.44 22.60
CA LYS A 432 -10.77 -27.05 23.65
C LYS A 432 -11.69 -27.98 24.46
N LYS A 433 -11.51 -29.29 24.27
CA LYS A 433 -12.02 -30.28 25.19
C LYS A 433 -11.19 -30.25 26.46
#